data_83a99caffbe5c2ee4ece9a483b3e9f8d
#
_entry.id   83a99caffbe5c2ee4ece9a483b3e9f8d
#
_cell.length_a   1.000
_cell.length_b   1.000
_cell.length_c   1.000
_cell.angle_alpha   90.00
_cell.angle_beta   90.00
_cell.angle_gamma   90.00
#
_symmetry.space_group_name_H-M   'P 1'
#
loop_
_entity.id
_entity.type
_entity.pdbx_description
1 polymer ?
#
loop_
_entity_poly.entity_id
_entity_poly.type
_entity_poly.pdbx_seq_one_letter_code
_entity_poly.pdbx_strand_id
1 'polypeptide(L)'
;MKLTNNFNKSEFECHCGCEMPKEVFLQIQKLACQLQYIRDFIRLPMRITSGYRCSSHNKKVGGVSNSQHILGKASDIQVDDSSPEAIYQVIDTLAEYGHVLQGGLGLYN
;
A
#
# COMPACT_ATOMS: atom_id res chain seq x y z
N MET A 1 -12.04 -8.51 6.74
CA MET A 1 -11.28 -8.36 8.02
C MET A 1 -10.66 -6.97 8.09
N LYS A 2 -10.98 -6.25 9.13
CA LYS A 2 -10.45 -4.90 9.37
C LYS A 2 -9.04 -4.99 9.91
N LEU A 3 -8.07 -4.32 9.27
CA LEU A 3 -6.67 -4.30 9.71
C LEU A 3 -6.36 -3.09 10.58
N THR A 4 -6.90 -1.94 10.21
CA THR A 4 -6.78 -0.68 10.94
C THR A 4 -8.12 0.05 10.84
N ASN A 5 -8.22 1.25 11.41
CA ASN A 5 -9.49 1.99 11.42
C ASN A 5 -10.06 2.23 10.02
N ASN A 6 -9.20 2.48 9.02
CA ASN A 6 -9.64 2.84 7.68
C ASN A 6 -9.28 1.82 6.60
N PHE A 7 -8.60 0.72 6.96
CA PHE A 7 -8.14 -0.24 5.95
C PHE A 7 -8.57 -1.66 6.28
N ASN A 8 -9.12 -2.34 5.28
CA ASN A 8 -9.53 -3.74 5.35
C ASN A 8 -8.59 -4.61 4.54
N LYS A 9 -8.45 -5.89 4.94
CA LYS A 9 -7.65 -6.88 4.20
C LYS A 9 -8.07 -6.97 2.73
N SER A 10 -9.37 -6.88 2.44
CA SER A 10 -9.90 -6.99 1.08
C SER A 10 -9.32 -5.95 0.12
N GLU A 11 -8.94 -4.78 0.62
CA GLU A 11 -8.35 -3.72 -0.20
C GLU A 11 -6.95 -4.09 -0.70
N PHE A 12 -6.28 -5.01 -0.03
CA PHE A 12 -4.91 -5.44 -0.33
C PHE A 12 -4.85 -6.79 -1.05
N GLU A 13 -5.98 -7.44 -1.27
CA GLU A 13 -6.01 -8.76 -1.89
C GLU A 13 -5.69 -8.68 -3.39
N CYS A 14 -5.12 -9.76 -3.91
CA CYS A 14 -4.80 -9.84 -5.33
C CYS A 14 -6.07 -9.76 -6.19
N HIS A 15 -6.04 -8.93 -7.22
CA HIS A 15 -7.20 -8.72 -8.09
C HIS A 15 -7.59 -9.96 -8.89
N CYS A 16 -6.73 -10.97 -8.97
CA CYS A 16 -7.08 -12.23 -9.61
C CYS A 16 -7.97 -13.14 -8.74
N GLY A 17 -8.15 -12.79 -7.46
CA GLY A 17 -8.97 -13.54 -6.53
C GLY A 17 -8.25 -14.69 -5.83
N CYS A 18 -6.94 -14.83 -6.01
CA CYS A 18 -6.18 -15.89 -5.33
C CYS A 18 -6.03 -15.59 -3.83
N GLU A 19 -5.80 -16.66 -3.06
CA GLU A 19 -5.61 -16.55 -1.62
C GLU A 19 -4.28 -15.87 -1.29
N MET A 20 -4.30 -14.98 -0.30
CA MET A 20 -3.09 -14.32 0.20
C MET A 20 -2.32 -15.26 1.11
N PRO A 21 -1.03 -15.55 0.81
CA PRO A 21 -0.20 -16.35 1.71
C PRO A 21 -0.03 -15.69 3.08
N LYS A 22 0.19 -16.51 4.10
CA LYS A 22 0.32 -16.03 5.48
C LYS A 22 1.48 -15.05 5.66
N GLU A 23 2.62 -15.31 5.04
CA GLU A 23 3.80 -14.43 5.11
C GLU A 23 3.50 -13.07 4.50
N VAL A 24 2.77 -13.07 3.40
CA VAL A 24 2.32 -11.84 2.75
C VAL A 24 1.36 -11.07 3.65
N PHE A 25 0.43 -11.77 4.28
CA PHE A 25 -0.53 -11.14 5.19
C PHE A 25 0.16 -10.41 6.34
N LEU A 26 1.22 -10.98 6.91
CA LEU A 26 2.00 -10.33 7.96
C LEU A 26 2.64 -9.02 7.48
N GLN A 27 3.13 -8.99 6.25
CA GLN A 27 3.68 -7.78 5.66
C GLN A 27 2.59 -6.74 5.37
N ILE A 28 1.44 -7.18 4.90
CA ILE A 28 0.28 -6.31 4.63
C ILE A 28 -0.21 -5.65 5.91
N GLN A 29 -0.22 -6.37 7.04
CA GLN A 29 -0.60 -5.79 8.33
C GLN A 29 0.34 -4.64 8.72
N LYS A 30 1.65 -4.80 8.52
CA LYS A 30 2.63 -3.74 8.79
C LYS A 30 2.41 -2.55 7.86
N LEU A 31 2.18 -2.82 6.58
CA LEU A 31 1.93 -1.79 5.59
C LEU A 31 0.66 -1.00 5.91
N ALA A 32 -0.40 -1.68 6.29
CA ALA A 32 -1.66 -1.04 6.66
C ALA A 32 -1.48 -0.09 7.85
N CYS A 33 -0.67 -0.47 8.84
CA CYS A 33 -0.38 0.40 9.99
C CYS A 33 0.34 1.67 9.56
N GLN A 34 1.31 1.57 8.64
CA GLN A 34 2.02 2.74 8.11
C GLN A 34 1.09 3.64 7.31
N LEU A 35 0.24 3.05 6.47
CA LEU A 35 -0.74 3.80 5.67
C LEU A 35 -1.76 4.50 6.57
N GLN A 36 -2.19 3.82 7.64
CA GLN A 36 -3.11 4.43 8.60
C GLN A 36 -2.47 5.65 9.27
N TYR A 37 -1.18 5.57 9.63
CA TYR A 37 -0.45 6.70 10.20
C TYR A 37 -0.44 7.89 9.23
N ILE A 38 -0.13 7.63 7.96
CA ILE A 38 -0.10 8.66 6.92
C ILE A 38 -1.50 9.25 6.74
N ARG A 39 -2.51 8.40 6.63
CA ARG A 39 -3.91 8.82 6.44
C ARG A 39 -4.38 9.70 7.59
N ASP A 40 -4.04 9.35 8.83
CA ASP A 40 -4.42 10.15 10.00
C ASP A 40 -3.70 11.49 10.03
N PHE A 41 -2.46 11.53 9.55
CA PHE A 41 -1.69 12.76 9.47
C PHE A 41 -2.26 13.73 8.44
N ILE A 42 -2.56 13.25 7.23
CA ILE A 42 -3.07 14.10 6.15
C ILE A 42 -4.56 14.40 6.26
N ARG A 43 -5.33 13.55 6.96
CA ARG A 43 -6.78 13.68 7.18
C ARG A 43 -7.60 13.75 5.88
N LEU A 44 -7.16 13.04 4.87
CA LEU A 44 -7.85 12.92 3.59
C LEU A 44 -8.17 11.46 3.30
N PRO A 45 -9.29 11.18 2.60
CA PRO A 45 -9.59 9.81 2.20
C PRO A 45 -8.46 9.23 1.35
N MET A 46 -8.09 8.00 1.64
CA MET A 46 -7.02 7.28 0.94
C MET A 46 -7.56 5.94 0.46
N ARG A 47 -7.35 5.63 -0.81
CA ARG A 47 -7.78 4.37 -1.42
C ARG A 47 -6.57 3.55 -1.82
N ILE A 48 -6.69 2.25 -1.63
CA ILE A 48 -5.69 1.29 -2.10
C ILE A 48 -6.14 0.83 -3.48
N THR A 49 -5.34 1.10 -4.51
CA THR A 49 -5.64 0.68 -5.88
C THR A 49 -4.99 -0.65 -6.23
N SER A 50 -3.89 -1.00 -5.57
CA SER A 50 -3.23 -2.30 -5.72
C SER A 50 -2.43 -2.59 -4.47
N GLY A 51 -2.63 -3.78 -3.89
CA GLY A 51 -1.84 -4.28 -2.76
C GLY A 51 -1.02 -5.48 -3.17
N TYR A 52 -1.28 -6.65 -2.56
CA TYR A 52 -0.62 -7.89 -2.93
C TYR A 52 -0.94 -8.28 -4.38
N ARG A 53 0.07 -8.79 -5.08
CA ARG A 53 -0.08 -9.45 -6.38
C ARG A 53 0.64 -10.79 -6.35
N CYS A 54 -0.06 -11.87 -6.73
CA CYS A 54 0.63 -13.15 -6.96
C CYS A 54 1.51 -13.03 -8.20
N SER A 55 2.47 -13.95 -8.35
CA SER A 55 3.42 -13.90 -9.48
C SER A 55 2.72 -13.88 -10.84
N SER A 56 1.67 -14.70 -11.00
CA SER A 56 0.92 -14.77 -12.26
C SER A 56 0.23 -13.46 -12.59
N HIS A 57 -0.46 -12.86 -11.61
CA HIS A 57 -1.16 -11.58 -11.82
C HIS A 57 -0.15 -10.44 -12.06
N ASN A 58 0.96 -10.44 -11.32
CA ASN A 58 2.02 -9.44 -11.51
C ASN A 58 2.57 -9.46 -12.94
N LYS A 59 2.80 -10.65 -13.47
CA LYS A 59 3.25 -10.82 -14.87
C LYS A 59 2.20 -10.31 -15.85
N LYS A 60 0.93 -10.62 -15.60
CA LYS A 60 -0.19 -10.22 -16.46
C LYS A 60 -0.34 -8.70 -16.56
N VAL A 61 -0.12 -7.98 -15.46
CA VAL A 61 -0.23 -6.51 -15.44
C VAL A 61 1.08 -5.81 -15.81
N GLY A 62 2.10 -6.56 -16.22
CA GLY A 62 3.38 -6.00 -16.67
C GLY A 62 4.31 -5.58 -15.54
N GLY A 63 4.12 -6.08 -14.33
CA GLY A 63 5.02 -5.80 -13.21
C GLY A 63 6.36 -6.51 -13.36
N VAL A 64 7.39 -5.98 -12.70
CA VAL A 64 8.71 -6.61 -12.69
C VAL A 64 8.68 -7.89 -11.88
N SER A 65 9.51 -8.89 -12.24
CA SER A 65 9.49 -10.21 -11.62
C SER A 65 9.84 -10.19 -10.12
N ASN A 66 10.59 -9.18 -9.67
CA ASN A 66 10.96 -9.01 -8.26
C ASN A 66 10.17 -7.87 -7.58
N SER A 67 8.94 -7.64 -8.03
CA SER A 67 8.10 -6.58 -7.49
C SER A 67 7.85 -6.76 -5.99
N GLN A 68 7.89 -5.66 -5.23
CA GLN A 68 7.54 -5.65 -3.81
C GLN A 68 6.07 -5.97 -3.57
N HIS A 69 5.19 -5.80 -4.57
CA HIS A 69 3.79 -6.21 -4.49
C HIS A 69 3.63 -7.72 -4.27
N ILE A 70 4.53 -8.54 -4.82
CA ILE A 70 4.52 -10.00 -4.65
C ILE A 70 4.80 -10.38 -3.19
N LEU A 71 5.60 -9.57 -2.50
CA LEU A 71 5.98 -9.82 -1.11
C LEU A 71 5.01 -9.21 -0.09
N GLY A 72 4.01 -8.46 -0.55
CA GLY A 72 3.10 -7.73 0.33
C GLY A 72 3.74 -6.51 0.98
N LYS A 73 4.84 -6.01 0.42
CA LYS A 73 5.60 -4.87 0.95
C LYS A 73 5.34 -3.57 0.20
N ALA A 74 4.47 -3.59 -0.80
CA ALA A 74 4.15 -2.41 -1.59
C ALA A 74 2.66 -2.31 -1.81
N SER A 75 2.17 -1.08 -1.92
CA SER A 75 0.83 -0.83 -2.41
C SER A 75 0.81 0.47 -3.21
N ASP A 76 -0.14 0.53 -4.13
CA ASP A 76 -0.44 1.73 -4.89
C ASP A 76 -1.64 2.40 -4.23
N ILE A 77 -1.52 3.69 -3.96
CA ILE A 77 -2.55 4.44 -3.25
C ILE A 77 -2.97 5.67 -4.05
N GLN A 78 -4.20 6.12 -3.79
CA GLN A 78 -4.74 7.34 -4.34
C GLN A 78 -5.35 8.15 -3.21
N VAL A 79 -4.98 9.44 -3.14
CA VAL A 79 -5.49 10.36 -2.11
C VAL A 79 -6.35 11.40 -2.80
N ASP A 80 -7.60 11.53 -2.35
CA ASP A 80 -8.54 12.48 -2.92
C ASP A 80 -8.13 13.92 -2.56
N ASP A 81 -8.39 14.85 -3.49
CA ASP A 81 -8.16 16.29 -3.31
C ASP A 81 -6.70 16.65 -3.00
N SER A 82 -5.74 15.83 -3.45
CA SER A 82 -4.32 16.13 -3.27
C SER A 82 -3.51 15.63 -4.46
N SER A 83 -2.37 16.29 -4.72
CA SER A 83 -1.46 15.84 -5.77
C SER A 83 -0.52 14.76 -5.25
N PRO A 84 -0.05 13.83 -6.11
CA PRO A 84 0.97 12.86 -5.72
C PRO A 84 2.23 13.51 -5.14
N GLU A 85 2.67 14.63 -5.68
CA GLU A 85 3.87 15.33 -5.22
C GLU A 85 3.71 15.81 -3.77
N ALA A 86 2.55 16.38 -3.43
CA ALA A 86 2.29 16.84 -2.06
C ALA A 86 2.31 15.66 -1.07
N ILE A 87 1.73 14.53 -1.46
CA ILE A 87 1.70 13.33 -0.61
C ILE A 87 3.10 12.74 -0.47
N TYR A 88 3.92 12.73 -1.54
CA TYR A 88 5.31 12.31 -1.47
C TYR A 88 6.10 13.13 -0.46
N GLN A 89 5.91 14.44 -0.45
CA GLN A 89 6.60 15.33 0.51
C GLN A 89 6.22 14.99 1.95
N VAL A 90 4.94 14.70 2.20
CA VAL A 90 4.48 14.30 3.53
C VAL A 90 5.14 12.96 3.94
N ILE A 91 5.12 11.97 3.05
CA ILE A 91 5.70 10.65 3.32
C ILE A 91 7.21 10.77 3.57
N ASP A 92 7.92 11.54 2.76
CA ASP A 92 9.36 11.77 2.93
C ASP A 92 9.65 12.41 4.29
N THR A 93 8.86 13.40 4.68
CA THR A 93 9.00 14.07 5.97
C THR A 93 8.77 13.09 7.12
N LEU A 94 7.72 12.30 7.06
CA LEU A 94 7.42 11.31 8.10
C LEU A 94 8.50 10.23 8.17
N ALA A 95 9.05 9.80 7.03
CA ALA A 95 10.15 8.84 6.97
C ALA A 95 11.44 9.42 7.58
N GLU A 96 11.73 10.68 7.30
CA GLU A 96 12.90 11.38 7.84
C GLU A 96 12.87 11.43 9.37
N TYR A 97 11.67 11.61 9.95
CA TYR A 97 11.51 11.60 11.40
C TYR A 97 11.28 10.19 11.99
N GLY A 98 11.39 9.15 11.17
CA GLY A 98 11.27 7.76 11.60
C GLY A 98 9.86 7.25 11.89
N HIS A 99 8.84 7.98 11.47
CA HIS A 99 7.45 7.59 11.73
C HIS A 99 6.93 6.52 10.77
N VAL A 100 7.46 6.46 9.55
CA VAL A 100 7.13 5.44 8.54
C VAL A 100 8.40 5.01 7.83
N LEU A 101 8.34 3.83 7.19
CA LEU A 101 9.43 3.37 6.33
C LEU A 101 9.21 3.91 4.92
N GLN A 102 10.28 4.42 4.31
CA GLN A 102 10.25 4.92 2.95
C GLN A 102 10.29 3.76 1.95
N GLY A 103 9.63 3.94 0.81
CA GLY A 103 9.59 2.94 -0.26
C GLY A 103 8.34 2.06 -0.18
N GLY A 104 8.08 1.32 -1.25
CA GLY A 104 6.94 0.41 -1.36
C GLY A 104 5.59 1.07 -1.61
N LEU A 105 5.53 2.39 -1.81
CA LEU A 105 4.29 3.11 -2.06
C LEU A 105 4.31 3.75 -3.45
N GLY A 106 3.30 3.44 -4.25
CA GLY A 106 3.01 4.11 -5.51
C GLY A 106 1.87 5.10 -5.33
N LEU A 107 1.98 6.28 -5.93
CA LEU A 107 0.99 7.35 -5.79
C LEU A 107 0.36 7.68 -7.14
N TYR A 108 -0.97 7.69 -7.18
CA TYR A 108 -1.75 8.01 -8.38
C TYR A 108 -2.80 9.06 -8.08
N ASN A 109 -3.15 9.79 -9.10
CA ASN A 109 -4.27 10.73 -9.02
C ASN A 109 -5.60 10.05 -9.27
#